data_a422dbcfda62abd0d1f1a4db77fe3fc6
#
_entry.id   a422dbcfda62abd0d1f1a4db77fe3fc6
#
_cell.length_a   1.000
_cell.length_b   1.000
_cell.length_c   1.000
_cell.angle_alpha   90.00
_cell.angle_beta   90.00
_cell.angle_gamma   90.00
#
_symmetry.space_group_name_H-M   'P 1'
#
loop_
_entity.id
_entity.type
_entity.pdbx_description
1 polymer ?
#
loop_
_entity_poly.entity_id
_entity_poly.type
_entity_poly.pdbx_seq_one_letter_code
_entity_poly.pdbx_strand_id
1 'polypeptide(L)'
;MKPLLPERLLACLPTRRAPRLTALFVLTAIACWGEPGARGAASPSSPASAAVLPPDSNETDEPVLVPAAPPVPLPPAASPEAATTPPTSISRPSQAPAQLAPHVAPKLEAFSTWVKTHKGELSFALRDLGSGRELMSDGAGKALNPASNEKLITAAVALSELGPDFKFHVGVLGKLENGVAERLVIRGNGDPTFSYEELRGFAERLVALGLKRVAGDVLVDQSAFDDNYTPPAFEQQPGEWAAFRAPVSAVSLDRNSITLHVFPTQPGKLARVEFEPPGYVSVQGDVRTEKGKKRDHVGLTLKPHGLLLGAEVAGGIPEGDAVVHLTRRIENPEIYAGVVLKRILTTLGVVVVGDAKRGGEDEATELIGRDSVKLAELVQQLGKASDNFYAETLFKTLAAEKRGKPGSAQNAAQVELDWLKARQLGDDGLAISNGSGLYDANRVSARTFTRLLEAAYLDPIISHAYEDQLAIGGLDGTLRARFYALRGRRSVHAKTGTLNKVTALSGYVFGPEQETGVAFSILVSGISAHSEIRQRMDALVLEISDTLWAPHGSAALASR
;
A
#
# COMPACT_ATOMS: atom_id res chain seq x y z
N MET A 1 -37.96 27.48 -48.49
CA MET A 1 -39.36 27.72 -48.09
C MET A 1 -39.41 27.64 -46.57
N LYS A 2 -39.48 28.78 -45.90
CA LYS A 2 -40.08 28.98 -44.57
C LYS A 2 -41.59 29.23 -44.86
N PRO A 3 -42.54 29.16 -43.91
CA PRO A 3 -42.51 29.54 -42.48
C PRO A 3 -43.39 28.61 -41.62
N LEU A 4 -43.62 28.70 -40.29
CA LEU A 4 -44.11 29.73 -39.37
C LEU A 4 -44.22 29.12 -37.94
N LEU A 5 -43.84 29.91 -36.96
CA LEU A 5 -44.28 29.86 -35.56
C LEU A 5 -45.72 30.44 -35.43
N PRO A 6 -46.46 30.20 -34.33
CA PRO A 6 -46.64 31.21 -33.28
C PRO A 6 -46.62 30.67 -31.85
N GLU A 7 -45.99 31.34 -30.93
CA GLU A 7 -46.42 32.42 -29.98
C GLU A 7 -47.45 32.03 -28.90
N ARG A 8 -46.96 32.18 -27.63
CA ARG A 8 -47.56 32.77 -26.43
C ARG A 8 -48.61 32.00 -25.62
N LEU A 9 -48.28 31.83 -24.33
CA LEU A 9 -49.05 32.49 -23.25
C LEU A 9 -48.27 32.47 -21.92
N LEU A 10 -48.07 33.67 -21.39
CA LEU A 10 -47.70 34.00 -20.02
C LEU A 10 -48.88 33.71 -19.07
N ALA A 11 -48.61 33.33 -17.83
CA ALA A 11 -49.20 33.97 -16.66
C ALA A 11 -48.73 33.36 -15.34
N CYS A 12 -48.21 34.22 -14.52
CA CYS A 12 -48.49 34.52 -13.09
C CYS A 12 -47.87 33.67 -11.99
N LEU A 13 -46.90 34.31 -11.35
CA LEU A 13 -46.52 34.17 -9.93
C LEU A 13 -47.68 34.58 -9.01
N PRO A 14 -47.67 34.12 -7.74
CA PRO A 14 -47.35 35.10 -6.70
C PRO A 14 -46.36 34.66 -5.63
N THR A 15 -45.56 35.60 -5.23
CA THR A 15 -44.71 35.75 -4.07
C THR A 15 -45.43 35.50 -2.75
N ARG A 16 -44.79 34.80 -1.81
CA ARG A 16 -45.02 35.02 -0.35
C ARG A 16 -43.72 34.98 0.44
N ARG A 17 -43.62 36.02 1.25
CA ARG A 17 -42.55 36.46 2.16
C ARG A 17 -42.26 35.47 3.28
N ALA A 18 -41.02 35.49 3.73
CA ALA A 18 -40.55 35.01 5.04
C ALA A 18 -41.05 35.88 6.20
N PRO A 19 -41.04 35.39 7.41
CA PRO A 19 -40.75 36.26 8.55
C PRO A 19 -39.46 35.85 9.28
N ARG A 20 -38.69 36.90 9.55
CA ARG A 20 -37.62 36.96 10.56
C ARG A 20 -38.23 36.79 11.95
N LEU A 21 -37.59 36.07 12.86
CA LEU A 21 -37.78 36.22 14.29
C LEU A 21 -36.44 36.41 14.98
N THR A 22 -36.45 37.47 15.73
CA THR A 22 -35.39 38.15 16.45
C THR A 22 -35.06 37.44 17.76
N ALA A 23 -33.83 37.59 18.21
CA ALA A 23 -33.27 37.18 19.48
C ALA A 23 -33.99 37.84 20.69
N LEU A 24 -34.01 37.14 21.81
CA LEU A 24 -34.17 37.79 23.12
C LEU A 24 -33.25 37.09 24.15
N PHE A 25 -32.31 37.88 24.63
CA PHE A 25 -31.50 37.62 25.83
C PHE A 25 -32.37 37.84 27.06
N VAL A 26 -32.28 36.96 28.07
CA VAL A 26 -32.62 37.31 29.45
C VAL A 26 -31.53 36.85 30.39
N LEU A 27 -30.81 37.82 30.93
CA LEU A 27 -30.00 37.73 32.14
C LEU A 27 -30.93 37.81 33.35
N THR A 28 -30.71 36.97 34.37
CA THR A 28 -31.11 37.29 35.74
C THR A 28 -30.02 36.86 36.71
N ALA A 29 -29.41 37.86 37.31
CA ALA A 29 -28.58 37.76 38.51
C ALA A 29 -29.47 37.98 39.73
N ILE A 30 -29.26 37.21 40.79
CA ILE A 30 -29.65 37.64 42.16
C ILE A 30 -28.53 37.18 43.12
N ALA A 31 -27.98 38.18 43.81
CA ALA A 31 -27.07 38.07 44.95
C ALA A 31 -27.90 38.05 46.26
N CYS A 32 -27.36 37.47 47.32
CA CYS A 32 -27.27 38.08 48.65
C CYS A 32 -26.81 37.08 49.72
N TRP A 33 -25.69 37.32 50.31
CA TRP A 33 -25.33 37.64 51.68
C TRP A 33 -25.42 36.56 52.77
N GLY A 34 -24.31 36.45 53.53
CA GLY A 34 -24.25 35.97 54.91
C GLY A 34 -22.89 35.37 55.33
N GLU A 35 -21.99 36.21 55.89
CA GLU A 35 -20.84 35.83 56.75
C GLU A 35 -21.27 35.95 58.25
N PRO A 36 -20.40 35.63 59.27
CA PRO A 36 -19.10 34.93 59.35
C PRO A 36 -18.98 33.93 60.54
N GLY A 37 -17.93 33.15 60.57
CA GLY A 37 -17.61 32.38 61.79
C GLY A 37 -16.26 31.65 61.71
N ALA A 38 -15.34 31.99 62.59
CA ALA A 38 -13.89 31.87 62.61
C ALA A 38 -13.30 30.50 62.97
N ARG A 39 -12.01 30.38 62.58
CA ARG A 39 -10.86 29.64 63.15
C ARG A 39 -10.62 28.19 62.81
N GLY A 40 -9.44 27.96 62.22
CA GLY A 40 -8.75 26.66 62.16
C GLY A 40 -7.70 26.62 61.04
N ALA A 41 -6.44 26.99 61.36
CA ALA A 41 -5.35 26.90 60.43
C ALA A 41 -4.96 25.45 60.19
N ALA A 42 -4.88 25.04 58.91
CA ALA A 42 -4.12 23.89 58.44
C ALA A 42 -3.60 24.20 57.03
N SER A 43 -2.34 23.95 56.80
CA SER A 43 -1.56 24.21 55.58
C SER A 43 -2.15 23.55 54.33
N PRO A 44 -1.93 24.14 53.13
CA PRO A 44 -2.53 23.61 51.90
C PRO A 44 -1.79 22.37 51.43
N SER A 45 -2.52 21.29 51.32
CA SER A 45 -2.08 20.11 50.53
C SER A 45 -2.20 20.44 49.04
N SER A 46 -1.15 20.18 48.30
CA SER A 46 -1.02 20.27 46.84
C SER A 46 -2.19 19.54 46.14
N PRO A 47 -2.69 20.07 45.02
CA PRO A 47 -3.71 19.39 44.24
C PRO A 47 -3.13 18.08 43.68
N ALA A 48 -3.86 17.01 43.85
CA ALA A 48 -3.59 15.69 43.27
C ALA A 48 -3.38 15.84 41.78
N SER A 49 -2.19 15.48 41.32
CA SER A 49 -1.86 15.23 39.94
C SER A 49 -2.87 14.21 39.41
N ALA A 50 -3.66 14.60 38.42
CA ALA A 50 -4.42 13.66 37.62
C ALA A 50 -3.42 12.65 37.06
N ALA A 51 -3.55 11.41 37.47
CA ALA A 51 -2.79 10.31 36.90
C ALA A 51 -3.16 10.24 35.40
N VAL A 52 -2.22 10.71 34.57
CA VAL A 52 -2.18 10.39 33.15
C VAL A 52 -1.94 8.89 33.12
N LEU A 53 -2.97 8.13 32.75
CA LEU A 53 -2.82 6.73 32.37
C LEU A 53 -1.71 6.68 31.30
N PRO A 54 -0.72 5.78 31.41
CA PRO A 54 0.23 5.60 30.34
C PRO A 54 -0.57 5.25 29.07
N PRO A 55 -0.18 5.76 27.89
CA PRO A 55 -0.80 5.34 26.66
C PRO A 55 -0.68 3.81 26.61
N ASP A 56 -1.81 3.15 26.36
CA ASP A 56 -1.82 1.73 26.07
C ASP A 56 -0.69 1.45 25.10
N SER A 57 0.25 0.63 25.51
CA SER A 57 1.28 0.06 24.65
C SER A 57 0.58 -0.93 23.72
N ASN A 58 -0.17 -0.41 22.74
CA ASN A 58 -0.41 -1.11 21.50
C ASN A 58 0.94 -1.14 20.78
N GLU A 59 1.78 -2.10 21.15
CA GLU A 59 2.75 -2.65 20.23
C GLU A 59 1.96 -3.17 19.03
N THR A 60 1.67 -2.26 18.10
CA THR A 60 1.45 -2.66 16.71
C THR A 60 2.79 -3.28 16.32
N ASP A 61 2.81 -4.60 16.14
CA ASP A 61 3.78 -5.26 15.26
C ASP A 61 3.61 -4.62 13.87
N GLU A 62 4.07 -3.37 13.71
CA GLU A 62 4.39 -2.85 12.40
C GLU A 62 5.37 -3.85 11.80
N PRO A 63 5.14 -4.31 10.57
CA PRO A 63 6.23 -4.95 9.85
C PRO A 63 7.34 -3.91 9.88
N VAL A 64 8.43 -4.21 10.58
CA VAL A 64 9.65 -3.41 10.54
C VAL A 64 9.96 -3.29 9.06
N LEU A 65 9.65 -2.13 8.48
CA LEU A 65 10.11 -1.78 7.16
C LEU A 65 11.62 -1.73 7.30
N VAL A 66 12.25 -2.88 7.05
CA VAL A 66 13.69 -2.94 6.82
C VAL A 66 13.93 -1.91 5.73
N PRO A 67 14.77 -0.88 5.96
CA PRO A 67 15.10 0.07 4.91
C PRO A 67 15.46 -0.76 3.69
N ALA A 68 14.86 -0.40 2.54
CA ALA A 68 15.19 -1.05 1.28
C ALA A 68 16.71 -1.07 1.19
N ALA A 69 17.28 -2.26 1.17
CA ALA A 69 18.71 -2.41 0.94
C ALA A 69 19.02 -1.60 -0.33
N PRO A 70 20.14 -0.86 -0.37
CA PRO A 70 20.53 -0.18 -1.60
C PRO A 70 20.46 -1.19 -2.74
N PRO A 71 19.99 -0.77 -3.93
CA PRO A 71 19.83 -1.69 -5.04
C PRO A 71 21.13 -2.44 -5.25
N VAL A 72 21.10 -3.75 -5.07
CA VAL A 72 22.23 -4.62 -5.44
C VAL A 72 22.40 -4.39 -6.93
N PRO A 73 23.62 -4.04 -7.40
CA PRO A 73 23.86 -3.91 -8.83
C PRO A 73 23.40 -5.20 -9.51
N LEU A 74 22.46 -5.08 -10.44
CA LEU A 74 22.03 -6.20 -11.25
C LEU A 74 23.27 -6.74 -11.99
N PRO A 75 23.47 -8.07 -12.06
CA PRO A 75 24.47 -8.62 -12.93
C PRO A 75 24.23 -8.13 -14.36
N PRO A 76 25.27 -7.94 -15.16
CA PRO A 76 25.13 -7.45 -16.53
C PRO A 76 24.10 -8.31 -17.26
N ALA A 77 23.18 -7.63 -17.96
CA ALA A 77 22.13 -8.27 -18.72
C ALA A 77 22.76 -9.36 -19.63
N ALA A 78 22.31 -10.60 -19.48
CA ALA A 78 22.60 -11.65 -20.42
C ALA A 78 22.09 -11.21 -21.80
N SER A 79 22.87 -11.47 -22.83
CA SER A 79 22.54 -11.17 -24.23
C SER A 79 21.11 -11.63 -24.54
N PRO A 80 20.36 -10.91 -25.40
CA PRO A 80 18.99 -11.29 -25.74
C PRO A 80 19.00 -12.68 -26.41
N GLU A 81 18.67 -13.69 -25.62
CA GLU A 81 18.27 -14.98 -26.13
C GLU A 81 17.00 -14.82 -26.96
N ALA A 82 16.95 -15.47 -28.10
CA ALA A 82 15.86 -15.39 -29.05
C ALA A 82 14.51 -15.52 -28.36
N ALA A 83 13.59 -14.62 -28.69
CA ALA A 83 12.22 -14.61 -28.22
C ALA A 83 11.57 -15.99 -28.47
N THR A 84 11.59 -16.85 -27.46
CA THR A 84 10.78 -18.05 -27.44
C THR A 84 9.33 -17.62 -27.24
N THR A 85 8.47 -17.98 -28.17
CA THR A 85 7.01 -17.86 -28.00
C THR A 85 6.63 -18.48 -26.64
N PRO A 86 5.84 -17.77 -25.80
CA PRO A 86 5.44 -18.34 -24.53
C PRO A 86 4.72 -19.69 -24.74
N PRO A 87 4.92 -20.66 -23.84
CA PRO A 87 4.29 -21.94 -23.96
C PRO A 87 2.75 -21.76 -23.99
N THR A 88 2.10 -22.48 -24.88
CA THR A 88 0.65 -22.35 -25.11
C THR A 88 -0.18 -22.85 -23.91
N SER A 89 0.42 -23.62 -23.02
CA SER A 89 -0.21 -24.11 -21.77
C SER A 89 0.86 -24.58 -20.79
N ILE A 90 0.57 -24.42 -19.49
CA ILE A 90 1.35 -25.04 -18.42
C ILE A 90 0.72 -26.37 -18.06
N SER A 91 1.54 -27.43 -18.00
CA SER A 91 1.08 -28.75 -17.57
C SER A 91 0.79 -28.73 -16.06
N ARG A 92 -0.29 -29.38 -15.66
CA ARG A 92 -0.57 -29.60 -14.25
C ARG A 92 0.52 -30.45 -13.61
N PRO A 93 0.93 -30.20 -12.36
CA PRO A 93 1.81 -31.10 -11.61
C PRO A 93 1.09 -32.44 -11.34
N SER A 94 1.81 -33.40 -10.78
CA SER A 94 1.22 -34.64 -10.28
C SER A 94 0.24 -34.34 -9.15
N GLN A 95 -0.74 -35.23 -8.97
CA GLN A 95 -1.72 -35.07 -7.89
C GLN A 95 -1.05 -35.19 -6.51
N ALA A 96 -1.55 -34.43 -5.56
CA ALA A 96 -1.12 -34.55 -4.17
C ALA A 96 -1.41 -35.96 -3.60
N PRO A 97 -0.56 -36.46 -2.69
CA PRO A 97 -0.73 -37.78 -2.10
C PRO A 97 -2.09 -37.94 -1.42
N ALA A 98 -2.73 -39.10 -1.56
CA ALA A 98 -4.05 -39.36 -0.97
C ALA A 98 -4.08 -39.22 0.57
N GLN A 99 -2.93 -39.47 1.24
CA GLN A 99 -2.78 -39.30 2.67
C GLN A 99 -2.67 -37.84 3.12
N LEU A 100 -2.54 -36.86 2.22
CA LEU A 100 -2.40 -35.45 2.59
C LEU A 100 -3.55 -34.96 3.46
N ALA A 101 -4.77 -35.13 3.00
CA ALA A 101 -5.94 -34.68 3.75
C ALA A 101 -6.08 -35.40 5.13
N PRO A 102 -5.94 -36.74 5.24
CA PRO A 102 -5.94 -37.42 6.55
C PRO A 102 -4.87 -36.92 7.52
N HIS A 103 -3.65 -36.58 7.06
CA HIS A 103 -2.59 -36.09 7.93
C HIS A 103 -2.83 -34.66 8.41
N VAL A 104 -3.36 -33.80 7.57
CA VAL A 104 -3.61 -32.38 7.87
C VAL A 104 -4.88 -32.18 8.71
N ALA A 105 -5.88 -33.06 8.58
CA ALA A 105 -7.19 -32.92 9.22
C ALA A 105 -7.14 -32.68 10.74
N PRO A 106 -6.36 -33.41 11.56
CA PRO A 106 -6.33 -33.18 12.99
C PRO A 106 -5.82 -31.82 13.40
N LYS A 107 -4.85 -31.26 12.65
CA LYS A 107 -4.33 -29.91 12.90
C LYS A 107 -5.36 -28.84 12.51
N LEU A 108 -6.07 -29.02 11.39
CA LEU A 108 -7.14 -28.13 10.99
C LEU A 108 -8.28 -28.11 12.01
N GLU A 109 -8.70 -29.29 12.50
CA GLU A 109 -9.77 -29.40 13.51
C GLU A 109 -9.37 -28.71 14.82
N ALA A 110 -8.14 -28.93 15.29
CA ALA A 110 -7.63 -28.27 16.49
C ALA A 110 -7.56 -26.73 16.30
N PHE A 111 -7.14 -26.26 15.13
CA PHE A 111 -7.10 -24.84 14.82
C PHE A 111 -8.51 -24.23 14.73
N SER A 112 -9.43 -24.88 14.04
CA SER A 112 -10.84 -24.45 13.94
C SER A 112 -11.50 -24.35 15.32
N THR A 113 -11.30 -25.36 16.17
CA THR A 113 -11.81 -25.38 17.54
C THR A 113 -11.23 -24.21 18.36
N TRP A 114 -9.95 -23.96 18.23
CA TRP A 114 -9.30 -22.84 18.90
C TRP A 114 -9.87 -21.49 18.44
N VAL A 115 -10.05 -21.26 17.11
CA VAL A 115 -10.66 -20.03 16.57
C VAL A 115 -12.07 -19.84 17.12
N LYS A 116 -12.92 -20.87 17.12
CA LYS A 116 -14.29 -20.83 17.67
C LYS A 116 -14.30 -20.50 19.15
N THR A 117 -13.39 -21.10 19.94
CA THR A 117 -13.27 -20.84 21.39
C THR A 117 -12.92 -19.38 21.67
N HIS A 118 -12.14 -18.75 20.79
CA HIS A 118 -11.76 -17.33 20.87
C HIS A 118 -12.77 -16.40 20.18
N LYS A 119 -13.96 -16.90 19.83
CA LYS A 119 -15.04 -16.16 19.18
C LYS A 119 -14.62 -15.54 17.83
N GLY A 120 -13.67 -16.14 17.16
CA GLY A 120 -13.22 -15.77 15.84
C GLY A 120 -13.95 -16.52 14.73
N GLU A 121 -13.63 -16.17 13.52
CA GLU A 121 -14.14 -16.77 12.29
C GLU A 121 -12.96 -17.29 11.46
N LEU A 122 -13.13 -18.47 10.89
CA LEU A 122 -12.16 -19.12 10.00
C LEU A 122 -12.78 -19.29 8.61
N SER A 123 -12.00 -18.99 7.57
CA SER A 123 -12.21 -19.44 6.21
C SER A 123 -10.93 -20.13 5.76
N PHE A 124 -11.00 -21.42 5.50
CA PHE A 124 -9.86 -22.25 5.08
C PHE A 124 -10.22 -23.08 3.86
N ALA A 125 -9.30 -23.15 2.90
CA ALA A 125 -9.38 -24.04 1.74
C ALA A 125 -7.99 -24.56 1.38
N LEU A 126 -7.91 -25.83 0.97
CA LEU A 126 -6.75 -26.51 0.42
C LEU A 126 -7.14 -27.15 -0.90
N ARG A 127 -6.46 -26.82 -1.99
CA ARG A 127 -6.74 -27.26 -3.36
C ARG A 127 -5.51 -27.91 -3.98
N ASP A 128 -5.70 -29.08 -4.56
CA ASP A 128 -4.67 -29.80 -5.32
C ASP A 128 -4.48 -29.18 -6.70
N LEU A 129 -3.28 -28.73 -7.04
CA LEU A 129 -2.95 -28.17 -8.34
C LEU A 129 -2.96 -29.23 -9.45
N GLY A 130 -2.65 -30.48 -9.10
CA GLY A 130 -2.63 -31.61 -10.05
C GLY A 130 -4.04 -31.97 -10.56
N SER A 131 -5.01 -32.13 -9.68
CA SER A 131 -6.38 -32.49 -10.04
C SER A 131 -7.34 -31.31 -10.13
N GLY A 132 -6.98 -30.14 -9.58
CA GLY A 132 -7.89 -29.02 -9.44
C GLY A 132 -8.99 -29.19 -8.39
N ARG A 133 -8.91 -30.22 -7.55
CA ARG A 133 -9.93 -30.54 -6.53
C ARG A 133 -9.67 -29.84 -5.22
N GLU A 134 -10.71 -29.37 -4.56
CA GLU A 134 -10.65 -28.96 -3.16
C GLU A 134 -10.48 -30.22 -2.30
N LEU A 135 -9.35 -30.35 -1.62
CA LEU A 135 -9.01 -31.50 -0.79
C LEU A 135 -9.60 -31.40 0.61
N MET A 136 -9.61 -30.18 1.15
CA MET A 136 -10.06 -29.87 2.51
C MET A 136 -10.61 -28.46 2.57
N SER A 137 -11.57 -28.23 3.46
CA SER A 137 -12.13 -26.90 3.72
C SER A 137 -12.77 -26.78 5.10
N ASP A 138 -12.77 -25.58 5.66
CA ASP A 138 -13.57 -25.18 6.82
C ASP A 138 -14.04 -23.74 6.62
N GLY A 139 -15.34 -23.55 6.42
CA GLY A 139 -15.92 -22.25 6.09
C GLY A 139 -15.36 -21.64 4.80
N ALA A 140 -14.91 -22.46 3.84
CA ALA A 140 -14.14 -22.03 2.68
C ALA A 140 -14.85 -20.99 1.80
N GLY A 141 -16.18 -21.00 1.72
CA GLY A 141 -16.98 -20.00 0.99
C GLY A 141 -17.31 -18.76 1.82
N LYS A 142 -16.90 -18.68 3.09
CA LYS A 142 -17.16 -17.52 3.93
C LYS A 142 -16.26 -16.36 3.54
N ALA A 143 -16.86 -15.28 3.09
CA ALA A 143 -16.14 -14.06 2.73
C ALA A 143 -15.73 -13.30 3.99
N LEU A 144 -14.44 -13.23 4.27
CA LEU A 144 -13.84 -12.50 5.37
C LEU A 144 -12.98 -11.35 4.84
N ASN A 145 -12.57 -10.43 5.74
CA ASN A 145 -11.58 -9.43 5.39
C ASN A 145 -10.25 -10.12 5.05
N PRO A 146 -9.72 -9.95 3.82
CA PRO A 146 -8.50 -10.64 3.38
C PRO A 146 -7.22 -9.97 3.89
N ALA A 147 -7.32 -8.75 4.46
CA ALA A 147 -6.16 -7.89 4.66
C ALA A 147 -5.30 -7.84 3.37
N SER A 148 -3.97 -7.77 3.49
CA SER A 148 -3.07 -7.68 2.32
C SER A 148 -3.08 -8.90 1.39
N ASN A 149 -3.87 -9.95 1.66
CA ASN A 149 -4.08 -11.00 0.65
C ASN A 149 -4.91 -10.49 -0.55
N GLU A 150 -5.60 -9.35 -0.41
CA GLU A 150 -6.23 -8.64 -1.54
C GLU A 150 -5.26 -8.41 -2.70
N LYS A 151 -4.00 -8.13 -2.39
CA LYS A 151 -2.94 -7.92 -3.39
C LYS A 151 -2.72 -9.11 -4.33
N LEU A 152 -3.15 -10.31 -3.93
CA LEU A 152 -3.15 -11.48 -4.83
C LEU A 152 -4.13 -11.30 -6.00
N ILE A 153 -5.29 -10.69 -5.75
CA ILE A 153 -6.28 -10.40 -6.79
C ILE A 153 -5.75 -9.25 -7.66
N THR A 154 -5.36 -8.15 -7.05
CA THR A 154 -4.84 -6.97 -7.77
C THR A 154 -3.67 -7.34 -8.68
N ALA A 155 -2.71 -8.15 -8.20
CA ALA A 155 -1.57 -8.60 -9.01
C ALA A 155 -1.99 -9.52 -10.16
N ALA A 156 -2.89 -10.48 -9.92
CA ALA A 156 -3.35 -11.39 -10.96
C ALA A 156 -4.09 -10.64 -12.07
N VAL A 157 -4.98 -9.73 -11.70
CA VAL A 157 -5.76 -8.95 -12.66
C VAL A 157 -4.86 -7.99 -13.41
N ALA A 158 -3.91 -7.30 -12.74
CA ALA A 158 -2.97 -6.40 -13.40
C ALA A 158 -2.07 -7.14 -14.40
N LEU A 159 -1.48 -8.27 -14.02
CA LEU A 159 -0.65 -9.08 -14.92
C LEU A 159 -1.45 -9.63 -16.10
N SER A 160 -2.71 -10.07 -15.86
CA SER A 160 -3.58 -10.61 -16.91
C SER A 160 -4.08 -9.55 -17.88
N GLU A 161 -4.45 -8.37 -17.39
CA GLU A 161 -5.15 -7.34 -18.17
C GLU A 161 -4.21 -6.32 -18.81
N LEU A 162 -3.05 -6.04 -18.21
CA LEU A 162 -2.05 -5.12 -18.72
C LEU A 162 -0.89 -5.87 -19.39
N GLY A 163 -0.66 -7.12 -19.00
CA GLY A 163 0.49 -7.93 -19.41
C GLY A 163 1.74 -7.71 -18.55
N PRO A 164 2.59 -8.74 -18.38
CA PRO A 164 3.80 -8.66 -17.54
C PRO A 164 4.84 -7.65 -18.06
N ASP A 165 4.82 -7.31 -19.35
CA ASP A 165 5.72 -6.35 -19.99
C ASP A 165 5.24 -4.90 -19.94
N PHE A 166 4.04 -4.63 -19.38
CA PHE A 166 3.52 -3.28 -19.24
C PHE A 166 4.51 -2.39 -18.47
N LYS A 167 4.62 -1.13 -18.88
CA LYS A 167 5.45 -0.12 -18.25
C LYS A 167 4.67 1.14 -17.99
N PHE A 168 4.94 1.78 -16.88
CA PHE A 168 4.51 3.14 -16.62
C PHE A 168 5.42 4.11 -17.35
N HIS A 169 4.90 5.30 -17.62
CA HIS A 169 5.65 6.40 -18.21
C HIS A 169 5.48 7.68 -17.40
N VAL A 170 6.57 8.42 -17.24
CA VAL A 170 6.55 9.77 -16.68
C VAL A 170 7.48 10.67 -17.47
N GLY A 171 7.00 11.90 -17.80
CA GLY A 171 7.77 12.85 -18.56
C GLY A 171 7.53 14.30 -18.14
N VAL A 172 8.44 15.17 -18.56
CA VAL A 172 8.28 16.62 -18.47
C VAL A 172 8.11 17.16 -19.88
N LEU A 173 6.97 17.79 -20.10
CA LEU A 173 6.54 18.34 -21.36
C LEU A 173 6.64 19.88 -21.33
N GLY A 174 6.79 20.49 -22.49
CA GLY A 174 6.84 21.93 -22.65
C GLY A 174 7.31 22.33 -24.04
N LYS A 175 7.45 23.63 -24.26
CA LYS A 175 8.07 24.20 -25.45
C LYS A 175 9.27 25.02 -25.00
N LEU A 176 10.46 24.62 -25.41
CA LEU A 176 11.71 25.30 -25.05
C LEU A 176 12.22 26.09 -26.25
N GLU A 177 12.21 27.42 -26.13
CA GLU A 177 12.70 28.34 -27.15
C GLU A 177 13.69 29.33 -26.55
N ASN A 178 14.90 29.43 -27.12
CA ASN A 178 15.96 30.35 -26.68
C ASN A 178 16.27 30.29 -25.16
N GLY A 179 16.13 29.12 -24.57
CA GLY A 179 16.37 28.90 -23.15
C GLY A 179 15.18 29.26 -22.24
N VAL A 180 14.04 29.55 -22.79
CA VAL A 180 12.81 29.89 -22.05
C VAL A 180 11.74 28.86 -22.39
N ALA A 181 11.13 28.29 -21.35
CA ALA A 181 9.88 27.56 -21.44
C ALA A 181 8.74 28.45 -20.93
N GLU A 182 7.62 28.51 -21.63
CA GLU A 182 6.46 29.25 -21.17
C GLU A 182 5.91 28.63 -19.90
N ARG A 183 5.80 27.31 -19.88
CA ARG A 183 5.44 26.46 -18.73
C ARG A 183 6.11 25.10 -18.87
N LEU A 184 6.12 24.32 -17.80
CA LEU A 184 6.49 22.91 -17.82
C LEU A 184 5.33 22.10 -17.29
N VAL A 185 5.10 20.91 -17.83
CA VAL A 185 4.07 19.96 -17.40
C VAL A 185 4.73 18.65 -17.03
N ILE A 186 4.58 18.20 -15.79
CA ILE A 186 4.92 16.83 -15.41
C ILE A 186 3.68 15.98 -15.67
N ARG A 187 3.81 14.97 -16.53
CA ARG A 187 2.72 14.03 -16.86
C ARG A 187 3.16 12.61 -16.55
N GLY A 188 2.27 11.83 -15.94
CA GLY A 188 2.49 10.42 -15.65
C GLY A 188 1.19 9.63 -15.68
N ASN A 189 1.32 8.30 -15.73
CA ASN A 189 0.21 7.37 -15.74
C ASN A 189 0.18 6.47 -14.49
N GLY A 190 0.79 6.94 -13.37
CA GLY A 190 0.78 6.20 -12.11
C GLY A 190 2.06 5.40 -11.84
N ASP A 191 3.24 5.84 -12.27
CA ASP A 191 4.49 5.14 -11.96
C ASP A 191 4.79 5.16 -10.44
N PRO A 192 4.73 4.02 -9.73
CA PRO A 192 5.01 3.99 -8.30
C PRO A 192 6.50 4.04 -7.97
N THR A 193 7.37 3.97 -8.99
CA THR A 193 8.84 3.97 -8.82
C THR A 193 9.48 5.33 -9.05
N PHE A 194 8.71 6.34 -9.49
CA PHE A 194 9.26 7.65 -9.79
C PHE A 194 9.80 8.33 -8.53
N SER A 195 11.12 8.57 -8.51
CA SER A 195 11.86 9.03 -7.34
C SER A 195 12.34 10.48 -7.47
N TYR A 196 12.70 11.07 -6.32
CA TYR A 196 13.36 12.39 -6.26
C TYR A 196 14.65 12.43 -7.11
N GLU A 197 15.46 11.38 -7.07
CA GLU A 197 16.70 11.33 -7.86
C GLU A 197 16.43 11.33 -9.36
N GLU A 198 15.37 10.68 -9.82
CA GLU A 198 14.97 10.71 -11.23
C GLU A 198 14.42 12.07 -11.64
N LEU A 199 13.60 12.69 -10.79
CA LEU A 199 13.11 14.05 -11.03
C LEU A 199 14.26 15.07 -11.06
N ARG A 200 15.26 14.90 -10.20
CA ARG A 200 16.50 15.69 -10.21
C ARG A 200 17.26 15.49 -11.52
N GLY A 201 17.41 14.25 -11.95
CA GLY A 201 18.00 13.92 -13.25
C GLY A 201 17.25 14.55 -14.44
N PHE A 202 15.91 14.64 -14.37
CA PHE A 202 15.12 15.36 -15.36
C PHE A 202 15.46 16.85 -15.36
N ALA A 203 15.51 17.48 -14.20
CA ALA A 203 15.86 18.90 -14.08
C ALA A 203 17.27 19.21 -14.61
N GLU A 204 18.26 18.38 -14.26
CA GLU A 204 19.64 18.50 -14.77
C GLU A 204 19.69 18.40 -16.31
N ARG A 205 18.94 17.47 -16.90
CA ARG A 205 18.87 17.32 -18.36
C ARG A 205 18.13 18.48 -19.03
N LEU A 206 17.06 19.04 -18.40
CA LEU A 206 16.41 20.25 -18.90
C LEU A 206 17.38 21.44 -18.94
N VAL A 207 18.22 21.59 -17.91
CA VAL A 207 19.28 22.61 -17.89
C VAL A 207 20.31 22.34 -19.00
N ALA A 208 20.72 21.11 -19.22
CA ALA A 208 21.62 20.71 -20.30
C ALA A 208 21.04 20.95 -21.70
N LEU A 209 19.70 20.86 -21.87
CA LEU A 209 18.98 21.27 -23.07
C LEU A 209 18.93 22.79 -23.25
N GLY A 210 19.45 23.55 -22.30
CA GLY A 210 19.55 25.00 -22.34
C GLY A 210 18.43 25.76 -21.60
N LEU A 211 17.61 25.07 -20.78
CA LEU A 211 16.58 25.75 -19.98
C LEU A 211 17.25 26.72 -18.97
N LYS A 212 16.87 28.00 -19.06
CA LYS A 212 17.33 29.09 -18.16
C LYS A 212 16.17 29.72 -17.39
N ARG A 213 14.97 29.64 -17.95
CA ARG A 213 13.80 30.30 -17.38
C ARG A 213 12.52 29.52 -17.70
N VAL A 214 11.64 29.40 -16.70
CA VAL A 214 10.23 29.05 -16.88
C VAL A 214 9.42 30.32 -16.63
N ALA A 215 8.76 30.86 -17.68
CA ALA A 215 8.07 32.15 -17.61
C ALA A 215 6.75 32.10 -16.84
N GLY A 216 6.14 30.92 -16.75
CA GLY A 216 4.89 30.66 -16.03
C GLY A 216 5.01 29.53 -15.02
N ASP A 217 3.98 28.71 -14.95
CA ASP A 217 3.80 27.68 -13.93
C ASP A 217 4.50 26.36 -14.27
N VAL A 218 4.76 25.57 -13.23
CA VAL A 218 5.05 24.14 -13.30
C VAL A 218 3.77 23.39 -13.03
N LEU A 219 3.20 22.80 -14.07
CA LEU A 219 1.94 22.07 -13.99
C LEU A 219 2.18 20.59 -13.68
N VAL A 220 1.25 19.97 -12.95
CA VAL A 220 1.23 18.53 -12.69
C VAL A 220 -0.07 17.97 -13.27
N ASP A 221 0.06 17.14 -14.29
CA ASP A 221 -1.06 16.54 -15.00
C ASP A 221 -1.54 15.28 -14.28
N GLN A 222 -2.71 15.38 -13.65
CA GLN A 222 -3.36 14.32 -12.91
C GLN A 222 -4.46 13.61 -13.71
N SER A 223 -4.58 13.87 -15.02
CA SER A 223 -5.69 13.39 -15.85
C SER A 223 -5.81 11.88 -15.97
N ALA A 224 -4.74 11.13 -15.68
CA ALA A 224 -4.79 9.67 -15.71
C ALA A 224 -5.64 9.08 -14.57
N PHE A 225 -5.73 9.75 -13.42
CA PHE A 225 -6.53 9.31 -12.27
C PHE A 225 -7.55 10.36 -11.84
N ASP A 226 -8.58 9.95 -11.11
CA ASP A 226 -9.57 10.85 -10.51
C ASP A 226 -8.99 11.62 -9.31
N ASP A 227 -9.78 12.58 -8.80
CA ASP A 227 -9.40 13.48 -7.72
C ASP A 227 -9.55 12.87 -6.31
N ASN A 228 -9.94 11.61 -6.22
CA ASN A 228 -10.02 10.89 -4.96
C ASN A 228 -8.66 10.28 -4.63
N TYR A 229 -7.72 11.10 -4.17
CA TYR A 229 -6.35 10.66 -3.88
C TYR A 229 -6.25 9.68 -2.69
N THR A 230 -7.20 9.73 -1.74
CA THR A 230 -7.25 8.82 -0.60
C THR A 230 -7.98 7.54 -1.01
N PRO A 231 -7.32 6.35 -0.99
CA PRO A 231 -7.98 5.10 -1.30
C PRO A 231 -9.16 4.81 -0.36
N PRO A 232 -10.19 4.10 -0.83
CA PRO A 232 -11.36 3.74 -0.01
C PRO A 232 -10.97 3.03 1.29
N ALA A 233 -11.66 3.35 2.37
CA ALA A 233 -11.46 2.90 3.75
C ALA A 233 -10.25 3.53 4.47
N PHE A 234 -9.34 4.23 3.79
CA PHE A 234 -8.23 4.91 4.47
C PHE A 234 -8.73 6.06 5.37
N GLU A 235 -9.92 6.59 5.13
CA GLU A 235 -10.59 7.55 6.01
C GLU A 235 -10.94 6.99 7.41
N GLN A 236 -10.84 5.68 7.62
CA GLN A 236 -11.05 5.06 8.95
C GLN A 236 -9.99 5.48 9.97
N GLN A 237 -8.80 5.92 9.51
CA GLN A 237 -7.74 6.46 10.36
C GLN A 237 -7.15 7.76 9.77
N PRO A 238 -7.88 8.86 9.74
CA PRO A 238 -7.47 10.09 9.04
C PRO A 238 -6.23 10.74 9.64
N GLY A 239 -5.99 10.56 10.95
CA GLY A 239 -4.84 11.11 11.67
C GLY A 239 -3.54 10.33 11.52
N GLU A 240 -3.54 9.18 10.83
CA GLU A 240 -2.34 8.37 10.64
C GLU A 240 -1.45 8.96 9.52
N TRP A 241 -0.18 9.23 9.85
CA TRP A 241 0.81 9.80 8.94
C TRP A 241 1.77 8.77 8.34
N ALA A 242 1.63 7.51 8.68
CA ALA A 242 2.50 6.46 8.17
C ALA A 242 2.46 6.37 6.63
N ALA A 243 3.62 6.09 6.02
CA ALA A 243 3.79 6.01 4.57
C ALA A 243 2.88 4.97 3.90
N PHE A 244 2.50 3.90 4.63
CA PHE A 244 1.58 2.87 4.10
C PHE A 244 0.17 3.40 3.80
N ARG A 245 -0.15 4.64 4.20
CA ARG A 245 -1.39 5.36 3.90
C ARG A 245 -1.20 6.51 2.92
N ALA A 246 -0.11 6.54 2.18
CA ALA A 246 0.14 7.61 1.22
C ALA A 246 -1.01 7.74 0.21
N PRO A 247 -1.42 8.96 -0.13
CA PRO A 247 -2.41 9.22 -1.16
C PRO A 247 -1.87 8.81 -2.53
N VAL A 248 -2.76 8.43 -3.47
CA VAL A 248 -2.39 7.95 -4.81
C VAL A 248 -2.77 8.97 -5.87
N SER A 249 -1.81 9.38 -6.67
CA SER A 249 -1.97 10.35 -7.77
C SER A 249 -1.35 9.82 -9.06
N ALA A 250 -1.72 10.40 -10.22
CA ALA A 250 -1.19 9.99 -11.52
C ALA A 250 0.31 10.31 -11.66
N VAL A 251 0.77 11.40 -11.04
CA VAL A 251 2.19 11.74 -10.87
C VAL A 251 2.52 11.63 -9.40
N SER A 252 3.19 10.56 -9.03
CA SER A 252 3.59 10.28 -7.65
C SER A 252 5.10 10.32 -7.52
N LEU A 253 5.62 11.10 -6.57
CA LEU A 253 7.05 11.21 -6.28
C LEU A 253 7.37 10.52 -4.96
N ASP A 254 8.38 9.64 -4.93
CA ASP A 254 8.77 8.87 -3.73
C ASP A 254 7.56 8.22 -3.03
N ARG A 255 6.63 7.64 -3.81
CA ARG A 255 5.37 7.07 -3.29
C ARG A 255 4.54 8.05 -2.47
N ASN A 256 4.54 9.33 -2.88
CA ASN A 256 3.86 10.42 -2.17
C ASN A 256 4.21 10.47 -0.67
N SER A 257 5.49 10.34 -0.37
CA SER A 257 6.05 10.31 0.97
C SER A 257 7.27 11.22 1.10
N ILE A 258 7.57 11.59 2.33
CA ILE A 258 8.80 12.29 2.74
C ILE A 258 9.54 11.44 3.76
N THR A 259 10.85 11.57 3.82
CA THR A 259 11.66 10.90 4.85
C THR A 259 12.47 11.91 5.64
N LEU A 260 12.33 11.89 6.96
CA LEU A 260 13.20 12.58 7.91
C LEU A 260 14.42 11.70 8.16
N HIS A 261 15.60 12.28 8.02
CA HIS A 261 16.89 11.70 8.38
C HIS A 261 17.47 12.46 9.57
N VAL A 262 17.79 11.78 10.66
CA VAL A 262 18.42 12.37 11.83
C VAL A 262 19.78 11.72 12.04
N PHE A 263 20.83 12.52 11.90
CA PHE A 263 22.23 12.10 12.03
C PHE A 263 22.76 12.52 13.38
N PRO A 264 23.29 11.62 14.21
CA PRO A 264 23.95 12.01 15.44
C PRO A 264 25.20 12.83 15.15
N THR A 265 25.54 13.73 16.07
CA THR A 265 26.76 14.59 16.05
C THR A 265 27.55 14.38 17.33
N GLN A 266 28.14 15.42 17.90
CA GLN A 266 28.81 15.37 19.19
C GLN A 266 27.77 15.42 20.35
N PRO A 267 27.99 14.67 21.44
CA PRO A 267 27.10 14.68 22.60
C PRO A 267 26.84 16.10 23.14
N GLY A 268 25.59 16.41 23.42
CA GLY A 268 25.12 17.71 23.87
C GLY A 268 24.93 18.76 22.76
N LYS A 269 25.30 18.45 21.52
CA LYS A 269 25.06 19.30 20.34
C LYS A 269 23.77 18.91 19.63
N LEU A 270 23.30 19.78 18.72
CA LEU A 270 22.17 19.48 17.85
C LEU A 270 22.55 18.35 16.90
N ALA A 271 21.64 17.40 16.72
CA ALA A 271 21.70 16.43 15.64
C ALA A 271 21.47 17.14 14.29
N ARG A 272 21.99 16.58 13.20
CA ARG A 272 21.72 17.10 11.86
C ARG A 272 20.41 16.49 11.38
N VAL A 273 19.45 17.33 11.02
CA VAL A 273 18.12 16.97 10.59
C VAL A 273 17.97 17.33 9.12
N GLU A 274 17.59 16.37 8.29
CA GLU A 274 17.37 16.55 6.86
C GLU A 274 16.07 15.89 6.43
N PHE A 275 15.37 16.49 5.45
CA PHE A 275 14.20 15.88 4.82
C PHE A 275 14.49 15.56 3.35
N GLU A 276 14.04 14.41 2.92
CA GLU A 276 14.04 13.99 1.53
C GLU A 276 12.60 13.87 1.03
N PRO A 277 12.24 14.53 -0.10
CA PRO A 277 13.04 15.48 -0.88
C PRO A 277 13.27 16.82 -0.13
N PRO A 278 14.40 17.47 -0.41
CA PRO A 278 14.71 18.74 0.25
C PRO A 278 13.80 19.87 -0.23
N GLY A 279 13.44 20.76 0.71
CA GLY A 279 12.71 21.99 0.41
C GLY A 279 11.19 21.85 0.28
N TYR A 280 10.63 20.66 0.54
CA TYR A 280 9.18 20.46 0.65
C TYR A 280 8.68 20.60 2.10
N VAL A 281 9.54 20.44 3.08
CA VAL A 281 9.20 20.51 4.50
C VAL A 281 9.81 21.75 5.14
N SER A 282 9.01 22.53 5.88
CA SER A 282 9.46 23.61 6.75
C SER A 282 9.62 23.07 8.17
N VAL A 283 10.84 23.10 8.71
CA VAL A 283 11.18 22.44 9.96
C VAL A 283 11.22 23.43 11.12
N GLN A 284 10.66 23.05 12.26
CA GLN A 284 10.76 23.74 13.55
C GLN A 284 11.18 22.74 14.64
N GLY A 285 11.81 23.25 15.72
CA GLY A 285 12.30 22.43 16.82
C GLY A 285 13.68 21.83 16.57
N ASP A 286 14.16 21.06 17.53
CA ASP A 286 15.52 20.55 17.58
C ASP A 286 15.54 19.09 18.07
N VAL A 287 16.43 18.29 17.49
CA VAL A 287 16.85 16.99 18.02
C VAL A 287 18.28 17.12 18.57
N ARG A 288 18.57 16.53 19.73
CA ARG A 288 19.90 16.59 20.33
C ARG A 288 20.61 15.25 20.28
N THR A 289 21.94 15.30 20.10
CA THR A 289 22.77 14.12 20.29
C THR A 289 23.03 13.92 21.78
N GLU A 290 22.70 12.72 22.28
CA GLU A 290 22.82 12.37 23.68
C GLU A 290 24.01 11.44 23.92
N LYS A 291 24.59 11.53 25.13
CA LYS A 291 25.66 10.65 25.56
C LYS A 291 25.12 9.33 26.11
N GLY A 292 25.72 8.23 25.70
CA GLY A 292 25.42 6.88 26.22
C GLY A 292 24.49 6.06 25.35
N LYS A 293 24.22 4.83 25.79
CA LYS A 293 23.41 3.82 25.06
C LYS A 293 21.92 3.90 25.49
N LYS A 294 21.24 4.97 25.22
CA LYS A 294 19.78 5.05 25.34
C LYS A 294 19.17 4.72 23.99
N ARG A 295 17.87 4.33 23.95
CA ARG A 295 17.14 4.28 22.69
C ARG A 295 16.93 5.70 22.19
N ASP A 296 16.96 5.88 20.85
CA ASP A 296 16.50 7.12 20.26
C ASP A 296 15.02 7.37 20.63
N HIS A 297 14.65 8.64 20.71
CA HIS A 297 13.28 9.10 20.97
C HIS A 297 12.98 10.33 20.11
N VAL A 298 13.27 10.24 18.84
CA VAL A 298 12.99 11.28 17.85
C VAL A 298 11.49 11.35 17.59
N GLY A 299 10.88 12.47 17.96
CA GLY A 299 9.50 12.81 17.66
C GLY A 299 9.39 13.61 16.36
N LEU A 300 8.38 13.30 15.55
CA LEU A 300 8.02 14.03 14.33
C LEU A 300 6.51 14.25 14.30
N THR A 301 6.10 15.52 14.35
CA THR A 301 4.70 15.93 14.14
C THR A 301 4.60 16.70 12.83
N LEU A 302 3.66 16.31 11.96
CA LEU A 302 3.43 16.96 10.69
C LEU A 302 2.10 17.69 10.67
N LYS A 303 2.05 18.80 9.93
CA LYS A 303 0.83 19.58 9.66
C LYS A 303 0.91 20.24 8.29
N PRO A 304 -0.23 20.47 7.61
CA PRO A 304 -0.24 21.27 6.38
C PRO A 304 0.32 22.67 6.61
N HIS A 305 1.10 23.18 5.66
CA HIS A 305 1.68 24.52 5.68
C HIS A 305 1.65 25.14 4.28
N GLY A 306 0.49 25.62 3.86
CA GLY A 306 0.25 26.08 2.48
C GLY A 306 0.41 24.93 1.48
N LEU A 307 1.27 25.11 0.48
CA LEU A 307 1.62 24.05 -0.48
C LEU A 307 2.64 23.03 0.04
N LEU A 308 3.25 23.33 1.20
CA LEU A 308 4.30 22.55 1.84
C LEU A 308 3.76 21.79 3.06
N LEU A 309 4.64 21.03 3.71
CA LEU A 309 4.41 20.50 5.06
C LEU A 309 5.21 21.29 6.09
N GLY A 310 4.60 21.53 7.24
CA GLY A 310 5.30 21.95 8.45
C GLY A 310 5.63 20.71 9.28
N ALA A 311 6.87 20.64 9.75
CA ALA A 311 7.35 19.61 10.65
C ALA A 311 7.82 20.22 11.97
N GLU A 312 7.37 19.66 13.09
CA GLU A 312 7.92 19.90 14.41
C GLU A 312 8.72 18.66 14.81
N VAL A 313 10.03 18.84 15.04
CA VAL A 313 10.93 17.77 15.45
C VAL A 313 11.39 17.99 16.88
N ALA A 314 11.50 16.92 17.65
CA ALA A 314 11.93 16.99 19.05
C ALA A 314 12.63 15.69 19.48
N GLY A 315 13.33 15.74 20.63
CA GLY A 315 13.86 14.54 21.27
C GLY A 315 15.37 14.38 21.14
N GLY A 316 15.83 13.14 21.14
CA GLY A 316 17.25 12.82 21.19
C GLY A 316 17.63 11.56 20.41
N ILE A 317 18.89 11.54 19.97
CA ILE A 317 19.53 10.40 19.32
C ILE A 317 20.89 10.13 20.00
N PRO A 318 21.19 8.89 20.41
CA PRO A 318 22.50 8.53 20.98
C PRO A 318 23.66 8.75 20.00
N GLU A 319 24.84 9.18 20.53
CA GLU A 319 26.05 9.47 19.73
C GLU A 319 26.56 8.28 18.89
N GLY A 320 26.26 7.07 19.27
CA GLY A 320 26.72 5.85 18.61
C GLY A 320 25.66 5.14 17.77
N ASP A 321 24.47 5.72 17.66
CA ASP A 321 23.38 5.09 16.91
C ASP A 321 23.53 5.30 15.41
N ALA A 322 22.87 4.42 14.67
CA ALA A 322 22.66 4.61 13.24
C ALA A 322 21.76 5.83 12.99
N VAL A 323 21.76 6.31 11.75
CA VAL A 323 20.83 7.36 11.32
C VAL A 323 19.40 6.91 11.52
N VAL A 324 18.58 7.75 12.15
CA VAL A 324 17.14 7.50 12.29
C VAL A 324 16.44 7.96 11.02
N HIS A 325 15.59 7.11 10.48
CA HIS A 325 14.77 7.39 9.30
C HIS A 325 13.30 7.28 9.65
N LEU A 326 12.53 8.36 9.44
CA LEU A 326 11.09 8.38 9.65
C LEU A 326 10.39 8.79 8.36
N THR A 327 9.77 7.82 7.68
CA THR A 327 9.01 8.07 6.45
C THR A 327 7.55 8.34 6.77
N ARG A 328 6.99 9.39 6.18
CA ARG A 328 5.60 9.84 6.39
C ARG A 328 4.97 10.22 5.05
N ARG A 329 3.64 10.02 4.95
CA ARG A 329 2.87 10.44 3.78
C ARG A 329 2.82 11.97 3.65
N ILE A 330 2.57 12.44 2.43
CA ILE A 330 2.27 13.86 2.16
C ILE A 330 0.74 14.10 2.13
N GLU A 331 0.34 15.37 2.02
CA GLU A 331 -1.08 15.79 1.98
C GLU A 331 -1.55 16.25 0.60
N ASN A 332 -0.70 16.91 -0.18
CA ASN A 332 -1.07 17.54 -1.46
C ASN A 332 -0.43 16.81 -2.66
N PRO A 333 -0.86 15.56 -2.97
CA PRO A 333 -0.23 14.76 -4.02
C PRO A 333 -0.40 15.37 -5.41
N GLU A 334 -1.45 16.16 -5.62
CA GLU A 334 -1.79 16.77 -6.91
C GLU A 334 -0.76 17.78 -7.43
N ILE A 335 0.07 18.34 -6.53
CA ILE A 335 1.09 19.34 -6.88
C ILE A 335 2.50 18.99 -6.40
N TYR A 336 2.64 17.92 -5.59
CA TYR A 336 3.88 17.58 -4.88
C TYR A 336 5.11 17.53 -5.81
N ALA A 337 5.04 16.75 -6.89
CA ALA A 337 6.14 16.64 -7.85
C ALA A 337 6.49 18.00 -8.50
N GLY A 338 5.50 18.84 -8.76
CA GLY A 338 5.68 20.18 -9.31
C GLY A 338 6.41 21.13 -8.37
N VAL A 339 6.05 21.09 -7.07
CA VAL A 339 6.74 21.88 -6.01
C VAL A 339 8.20 21.47 -5.93
N VAL A 340 8.47 20.17 -5.92
CA VAL A 340 9.84 19.63 -5.85
C VAL A 340 10.63 19.98 -7.11
N LEU A 341 10.05 19.83 -8.31
CA LEU A 341 10.71 20.20 -9.58
C LEU A 341 11.06 21.70 -9.61
N LYS A 342 10.12 22.58 -9.23
CA LYS A 342 10.39 24.02 -9.12
C LYS A 342 11.56 24.29 -8.20
N ARG A 343 11.64 23.60 -7.05
CA ARG A 343 12.75 23.77 -6.11
C ARG A 343 14.09 23.31 -6.68
N ILE A 344 14.12 22.16 -7.35
CA ILE A 344 15.34 21.64 -7.97
C ILE A 344 15.82 22.61 -9.06
N LEU A 345 14.94 23.01 -9.98
CA LEU A 345 15.27 23.95 -11.06
C LEU A 345 15.84 25.26 -10.52
N THR A 346 15.23 25.82 -9.46
CA THR A 346 15.72 27.04 -8.80
C THR A 346 17.12 26.84 -8.21
N THR A 347 17.38 25.69 -7.59
CA THR A 347 18.70 25.33 -7.04
C THR A 347 19.75 25.20 -8.14
N LEU A 348 19.36 24.74 -9.34
CA LEU A 348 20.21 24.64 -10.54
C LEU A 348 20.37 25.99 -11.28
N GLY A 349 19.81 27.09 -10.75
CA GLY A 349 19.96 28.43 -11.33
C GLY A 349 18.92 28.80 -12.38
N VAL A 350 17.88 27.97 -12.59
CA VAL A 350 16.76 28.29 -13.48
C VAL A 350 15.78 29.24 -12.79
N VAL A 351 15.40 30.33 -13.45
CA VAL A 351 14.38 31.25 -12.94
C VAL A 351 12.99 30.68 -13.20
N VAL A 352 12.26 30.29 -12.18
CA VAL A 352 10.85 29.85 -12.29
C VAL A 352 9.95 30.94 -11.73
N VAL A 353 9.14 31.59 -12.60
CA VAL A 353 8.34 32.78 -12.23
C VAL A 353 7.02 32.36 -11.58
N GLY A 354 6.36 31.37 -12.15
CA GLY A 354 5.07 30.89 -11.66
C GLY A 354 5.19 29.91 -10.49
N ASP A 355 4.08 29.29 -10.16
CA ASP A 355 3.96 28.33 -9.07
C ASP A 355 3.74 26.90 -9.58
N ALA A 356 3.84 25.93 -8.65
CA ALA A 356 3.38 24.57 -8.91
C ALA A 356 1.86 24.53 -8.83
N LYS A 357 1.20 24.00 -9.86
CA LYS A 357 -0.25 23.91 -9.94
C LYS A 357 -0.67 22.59 -10.57
N ARG A 358 -1.86 22.13 -10.24
CA ARG A 358 -2.51 21.07 -10.99
C ARG A 358 -2.92 21.59 -12.37
N GLY A 359 -2.69 20.81 -13.41
CA GLY A 359 -3.08 21.14 -14.78
C GLY A 359 -2.29 20.35 -15.80
N GLY A 360 -2.78 20.33 -17.04
CA GLY A 360 -2.15 19.71 -18.20
C GLY A 360 -2.15 20.68 -19.39
N GLU A 361 -1.51 20.27 -20.46
CA GLU A 361 -1.49 20.97 -21.75
C GLU A 361 -1.43 19.92 -22.87
N ASP A 362 -2.43 19.92 -23.75
CA ASP A 362 -2.58 18.87 -24.77
C ASP A 362 -1.54 18.97 -25.90
N GLU A 363 -1.08 20.18 -26.22
CA GLU A 363 -0.14 20.43 -27.32
C GLU A 363 1.35 20.47 -26.88
N ALA A 364 1.64 20.19 -25.60
CA ALA A 364 3.02 20.22 -25.11
C ALA A 364 3.82 19.02 -25.62
N THR A 365 5.05 19.30 -26.10
CA THR A 365 5.98 18.27 -26.54
C THR A 365 6.77 17.73 -25.35
N GLU A 366 6.99 16.43 -25.28
CA GLU A 366 7.84 15.85 -24.26
C GLU A 366 9.30 16.26 -24.50
N LEU A 367 9.88 16.94 -23.52
CA LEU A 367 11.28 17.36 -23.51
C LEU A 367 12.18 16.25 -22.94
N ILE A 368 11.65 15.52 -21.97
CA ILE A 368 12.33 14.42 -21.30
C ILE A 368 11.31 13.49 -20.67
N GLY A 369 11.59 12.19 -20.72
CA GLY A 369 10.76 11.18 -20.08
C GLY A 369 11.52 9.89 -19.80
N ARG A 370 10.86 8.98 -19.13
CA ARG A 370 11.32 7.61 -18.89
C ARG A 370 10.17 6.64 -18.73
N ASP A 371 10.46 5.39 -19.02
CA ASP A 371 9.61 4.25 -18.67
C ASP A 371 10.08 3.63 -17.35
N SER A 372 9.15 3.06 -16.60
CA SER A 372 9.45 2.20 -15.44
C SER A 372 10.11 0.88 -15.87
N VAL A 373 10.53 0.07 -14.91
CA VAL A 373 10.75 -1.37 -15.12
C VAL A 373 9.41 -2.04 -15.49
N LYS A 374 9.46 -3.30 -15.93
CA LYS A 374 8.27 -4.06 -16.32
C LYS A 374 7.34 -4.32 -15.13
N LEU A 375 6.05 -4.46 -15.40
CA LEU A 375 5.03 -4.80 -14.39
C LEU A 375 5.39 -6.07 -13.62
N ALA A 376 5.95 -7.09 -14.29
CA ALA A 376 6.44 -8.31 -13.66
C ALA A 376 7.41 -8.03 -12.48
N GLU A 377 8.30 -7.04 -12.62
CA GLU A 377 9.24 -6.64 -11.56
C GLU A 377 8.54 -5.80 -10.46
N LEU A 378 7.59 -4.96 -10.87
CA LEU A 378 6.83 -4.11 -9.92
C LEU A 378 5.96 -4.96 -8.99
N VAL A 379 5.34 -6.02 -9.48
CA VAL A 379 4.51 -6.90 -8.64
C VAL A 379 5.32 -7.71 -7.63
N GLN A 380 6.62 -7.93 -7.85
CA GLN A 380 7.49 -8.51 -6.82
C GLN A 380 7.57 -7.60 -5.58
N GLN A 381 7.76 -6.29 -5.77
CA GLN A 381 7.75 -5.32 -4.67
C GLN A 381 6.39 -5.29 -3.97
N LEU A 382 5.32 -5.26 -4.74
CA LEU A 382 3.95 -5.31 -4.24
C LEU A 382 3.72 -6.52 -3.32
N GLY A 383 4.12 -7.71 -3.75
CA GLY A 383 3.87 -8.95 -3.04
C GLY A 383 4.84 -9.19 -1.87
N LYS A 384 6.16 -9.18 -2.14
CA LYS A 384 7.21 -9.49 -1.15
C LYS A 384 7.30 -8.47 -0.02
N ALA A 385 7.20 -7.17 -0.33
CA ALA A 385 7.20 -6.10 0.67
C ALA A 385 5.78 -5.79 1.19
N SER A 386 4.75 -6.35 0.56
CA SER A 386 3.34 -6.03 0.88
C SER A 386 2.99 -4.55 0.72
N ASP A 387 3.57 -3.89 -0.28
CA ASP A 387 3.46 -2.44 -0.46
C ASP A 387 2.03 -2.03 -0.85
N ASN A 388 1.40 -1.18 -0.02
CA ASN A 388 0.05 -0.69 -0.26
C ASN A 388 0.01 0.33 -1.39
N PHE A 389 1.03 1.19 -1.47
CA PHE A 389 1.06 2.24 -2.48
C PHE A 389 1.11 1.65 -3.90
N TYR A 390 1.95 0.63 -4.11
CA TYR A 390 2.00 -0.10 -5.38
C TYR A 390 0.65 -0.74 -5.72
N ALA A 391 -0.02 -1.35 -4.73
CA ALA A 391 -1.31 -1.97 -4.93
C ALA A 391 -2.40 -0.97 -5.34
N GLU A 392 -2.52 0.14 -4.62
CA GLU A 392 -3.53 1.17 -4.91
C GLU A 392 -3.26 1.90 -6.24
N THR A 393 -1.98 2.09 -6.58
CA THR A 393 -1.60 2.66 -7.87
C THR A 393 -1.96 1.74 -9.02
N LEU A 394 -1.60 0.44 -8.95
CA LEU A 394 -2.00 -0.56 -9.94
C LEU A 394 -3.53 -0.67 -10.06
N PHE A 395 -4.23 -0.60 -8.95
CA PHE A 395 -5.69 -0.65 -8.92
C PHE A 395 -6.30 0.50 -9.74
N LYS A 396 -5.86 1.76 -9.53
CA LYS A 396 -6.33 2.89 -10.35
C LYS A 396 -5.87 2.80 -11.81
N THR A 397 -4.68 2.24 -12.05
CA THR A 397 -4.17 2.03 -13.41
C THR A 397 -5.04 1.03 -14.17
N LEU A 398 -5.48 -0.07 -13.54
CA LEU A 398 -6.44 -0.99 -14.14
C LEU A 398 -7.71 -0.27 -14.60
N ALA A 399 -8.25 0.63 -13.79
CA ALA A 399 -9.41 1.42 -14.19
C ALA A 399 -9.11 2.33 -15.39
N ALA A 400 -7.99 3.04 -15.36
CA ALA A 400 -7.60 3.97 -16.41
C ALA A 400 -7.42 3.27 -17.76
N GLU A 401 -6.76 2.12 -17.78
CA GLU A 401 -6.43 1.36 -18.99
C GLU A 401 -7.62 0.53 -19.53
N LYS A 402 -8.49 0.01 -18.63
CA LYS A 402 -9.59 -0.89 -19.03
C LYS A 402 -10.95 -0.22 -19.19
N ARG A 403 -11.16 0.93 -18.52
CA ARG A 403 -12.45 1.65 -18.55
C ARG A 403 -12.32 3.10 -19.01
N GLY A 404 -11.09 3.55 -19.25
CA GLY A 404 -10.78 4.91 -19.69
C GLY A 404 -10.47 5.85 -18.53
N LYS A 405 -9.72 6.89 -18.88
CA LYS A 405 -9.31 7.95 -17.93
C LYS A 405 -10.46 8.91 -17.63
N PRO A 406 -10.55 9.42 -16.40
CA PRO A 406 -9.65 9.15 -15.28
C PRO A 406 -9.95 7.81 -14.60
N GLY A 407 -8.90 7.08 -14.21
CA GLY A 407 -9.01 5.85 -13.44
C GLY A 407 -9.44 6.13 -12.00
N SER A 408 -10.46 5.41 -11.52
CA SER A 408 -11.00 5.53 -10.16
C SER A 408 -10.96 4.20 -9.42
N ALA A 409 -10.93 4.24 -8.09
CA ALA A 409 -11.00 3.03 -7.27
C ALA A 409 -12.31 2.25 -7.50
N GLN A 410 -13.43 2.95 -7.71
CA GLN A 410 -14.72 2.31 -8.01
C GLN A 410 -14.69 1.52 -9.32
N ASN A 411 -14.14 2.13 -10.38
CA ASN A 411 -14.00 1.45 -11.67
C ASN A 411 -13.01 0.29 -11.60
N ALA A 412 -11.94 0.42 -10.81
CA ALA A 412 -10.95 -0.62 -10.58
C ALA A 412 -11.57 -1.85 -9.88
N ALA A 413 -12.34 -1.62 -8.81
CA ALA A 413 -13.08 -2.68 -8.13
C ALA A 413 -13.98 -3.46 -9.10
N GLN A 414 -14.66 -2.74 -10.00
CA GLN A 414 -15.50 -3.39 -11.00
C GLN A 414 -14.70 -4.18 -12.05
N VAL A 415 -13.49 -3.71 -12.43
CA VAL A 415 -12.60 -4.49 -13.32
C VAL A 415 -12.21 -5.81 -12.67
N GLU A 416 -11.79 -5.79 -11.39
CA GLU A 416 -11.40 -7.01 -10.67
C GLU A 416 -12.60 -7.95 -10.45
N LEU A 417 -13.77 -7.43 -10.09
CA LEU A 417 -14.99 -8.23 -9.92
C LEU A 417 -15.44 -8.87 -11.24
N ASP A 418 -15.42 -8.14 -12.35
CA ASP A 418 -15.78 -8.66 -13.67
C ASP A 418 -14.77 -9.74 -14.13
N TRP A 419 -13.47 -9.54 -13.86
CA TRP A 419 -12.42 -10.50 -14.16
C TRP A 419 -12.60 -11.81 -13.39
N LEU A 420 -12.86 -11.73 -12.07
CA LEU A 420 -13.13 -12.89 -11.21
C LEU A 420 -14.41 -13.62 -11.64
N LYS A 421 -15.46 -12.88 -11.95
CA LYS A 421 -16.75 -13.43 -12.42
C LYS A 421 -16.62 -14.16 -13.74
N ALA A 422 -15.93 -13.57 -14.72
CA ALA A 422 -15.72 -14.17 -16.03
C ALA A 422 -14.99 -15.53 -15.95
N ARG A 423 -14.17 -15.71 -14.93
CA ARG A 423 -13.40 -16.94 -14.66
C ARG A 423 -14.06 -17.86 -13.62
N GLN A 424 -15.23 -17.50 -13.12
CA GLN A 424 -15.99 -18.26 -12.10
C GLN A 424 -15.17 -18.52 -10.82
N LEU A 425 -14.35 -17.55 -10.41
CA LEU A 425 -13.47 -17.68 -9.25
C LEU A 425 -14.11 -17.20 -7.94
N GLY A 426 -15.05 -16.25 -8.00
CA GLY A 426 -15.70 -15.67 -6.83
C GLY A 426 -16.75 -16.55 -6.17
N ASP A 427 -16.91 -16.42 -4.86
CA ASP A 427 -18.02 -16.97 -4.07
C ASP A 427 -18.99 -15.84 -3.66
N ASP A 428 -20.14 -16.21 -3.08
CA ASP A 428 -21.11 -15.27 -2.53
C ASP A 428 -20.47 -14.37 -1.45
N GLY A 429 -20.88 -13.10 -1.43
CA GLY A 429 -20.35 -12.11 -0.48
C GLY A 429 -18.99 -11.52 -0.86
N LEU A 430 -18.45 -11.85 -2.04
CA LEU A 430 -17.25 -11.20 -2.57
C LEU A 430 -17.50 -9.70 -2.73
N ALA A 431 -16.63 -8.88 -2.15
CA ALA A 431 -16.65 -7.43 -2.26
C ALA A 431 -15.22 -6.87 -2.31
N ILE A 432 -14.97 -5.98 -3.26
CA ILE A 432 -13.69 -5.31 -3.45
C ILE A 432 -13.95 -3.79 -3.45
N SER A 433 -13.16 -3.04 -2.72
CA SER A 433 -13.23 -1.58 -2.64
C SER A 433 -11.88 -0.91 -2.84
N ASN A 434 -10.78 -1.56 -2.45
CA ASN A 434 -9.41 -1.07 -2.65
C ASN A 434 -8.47 -2.22 -3.02
N GLY A 435 -7.33 -1.90 -3.62
CA GLY A 435 -6.40 -2.90 -4.14
C GLY A 435 -5.39 -3.44 -3.11
N SER A 436 -5.25 -2.79 -1.97
CA SER A 436 -4.25 -3.17 -0.95
C SER A 436 -4.78 -4.10 0.13
N GLY A 437 -6.10 -4.09 0.36
CA GLY A 437 -6.73 -4.78 1.48
C GLY A 437 -6.53 -4.09 2.83
N LEU A 438 -6.09 -2.81 2.82
CA LEU A 438 -5.91 -2.06 4.05
C LEU A 438 -7.27 -1.69 4.65
N TYR A 439 -7.40 -1.81 5.96
CA TYR A 439 -8.60 -1.53 6.76
C TYR A 439 -9.78 -2.47 6.44
N ASP A 440 -10.98 -2.07 6.82
CA ASP A 440 -12.18 -2.90 6.65
C ASP A 440 -12.93 -2.54 5.36
N ALA A 441 -12.34 -2.94 4.22
CA ALA A 441 -12.83 -2.59 2.89
C ALA A 441 -13.35 -3.78 2.08
N ASN A 442 -12.63 -4.90 2.11
CA ASN A 442 -12.80 -6.01 1.19
C ASN A 442 -13.36 -7.26 1.90
N ARG A 443 -14.02 -8.13 1.13
CA ARG A 443 -14.52 -9.43 1.59
C ARG A 443 -14.22 -10.49 0.54
N VAL A 444 -13.43 -11.49 0.89
CA VAL A 444 -13.02 -12.58 -0.01
C VAL A 444 -13.02 -13.90 0.75
N SER A 445 -13.40 -14.99 0.12
CA SER A 445 -13.38 -16.32 0.70
C SER A 445 -12.04 -17.03 0.47
N ALA A 446 -11.71 -18.00 1.32
CA ALA A 446 -10.53 -18.84 1.12
C ALA A 446 -10.63 -19.66 -0.18
N ARG A 447 -11.84 -20.07 -0.57
CA ARG A 447 -12.08 -20.79 -1.83
C ARG A 447 -11.80 -19.91 -3.03
N THR A 448 -12.21 -18.64 -3.01
CA THR A 448 -11.87 -17.67 -4.06
C THR A 448 -10.36 -17.58 -4.23
N PHE A 449 -9.60 -17.45 -3.13
CA PHE A 449 -8.14 -17.39 -3.23
C PHE A 449 -7.51 -18.68 -3.77
N THR A 450 -7.95 -19.85 -3.35
CA THR A 450 -7.36 -21.11 -3.87
C THR A 450 -7.69 -21.35 -5.34
N ARG A 451 -8.87 -20.92 -5.82
CA ARG A 451 -9.21 -20.95 -7.25
C ARG A 451 -8.38 -19.93 -8.05
N LEU A 452 -8.21 -18.71 -7.50
CA LEU A 452 -7.35 -17.69 -8.09
C LEU A 452 -5.90 -18.16 -8.23
N LEU A 453 -5.33 -18.73 -7.16
CA LEU A 453 -3.98 -19.28 -7.15
C LEU A 453 -3.84 -20.40 -8.20
N GLU A 454 -4.79 -21.34 -8.28
CA GLU A 454 -4.77 -22.37 -9.33
C GLU A 454 -4.84 -21.76 -10.73
N ALA A 455 -5.73 -20.79 -10.96
CA ALA A 455 -5.86 -20.13 -12.25
C ALA A 455 -4.59 -19.40 -12.66
N ALA A 456 -3.96 -18.67 -11.74
CA ALA A 456 -2.70 -17.97 -11.99
C ALA A 456 -1.51 -18.92 -12.20
N TYR A 457 -1.46 -20.04 -11.49
CA TYR A 457 -0.45 -21.08 -11.68
C TYR A 457 -0.49 -21.70 -13.08
N LEU A 458 -1.68 -21.90 -13.62
CA LEU A 458 -1.91 -22.54 -14.93
C LEU A 458 -1.88 -21.56 -16.11
N ASP A 459 -1.81 -20.26 -15.85
CA ASP A 459 -1.78 -19.25 -16.89
C ASP A 459 -0.34 -19.09 -17.44
N PRO A 460 -0.09 -19.44 -18.71
CA PRO A 460 1.27 -19.44 -19.27
C PRO A 460 1.88 -18.03 -19.40
N ILE A 461 1.07 -16.98 -19.33
CA ILE A 461 1.52 -15.60 -19.50
C ILE A 461 1.97 -15.02 -18.16
N ILE A 462 1.21 -15.27 -17.09
CA ILE A 462 1.43 -14.58 -15.81
C ILE A 462 2.07 -15.45 -14.73
N SER A 463 2.05 -16.78 -14.86
CA SER A 463 2.40 -17.72 -13.78
C SER A 463 3.73 -17.42 -13.10
N HIS A 464 4.79 -17.20 -13.87
CA HIS A 464 6.12 -16.90 -13.31
C HIS A 464 6.14 -15.58 -12.53
N ALA A 465 5.66 -14.49 -13.14
CA ALA A 465 5.62 -13.18 -12.49
C ALA A 465 4.70 -13.20 -11.26
N TYR A 466 3.62 -13.97 -11.33
CA TYR A 466 2.68 -14.10 -10.22
C TYR A 466 3.24 -14.93 -9.07
N GLU A 467 3.97 -16.00 -9.33
CA GLU A 467 4.65 -16.78 -8.28
C GLU A 467 5.81 -15.99 -7.66
N ASP A 468 6.59 -15.28 -8.45
CA ASP A 468 7.76 -14.50 -8.02
C ASP A 468 7.41 -13.37 -7.03
N GLN A 469 6.18 -12.88 -7.03
CA GLN A 469 5.73 -11.90 -6.03
C GLN A 469 5.55 -12.49 -4.64
N LEU A 470 5.35 -13.79 -4.52
CA LEU A 470 5.09 -14.43 -3.24
C LEU A 470 6.38 -14.51 -2.40
N ALA A 471 6.25 -14.24 -1.11
CA ALA A 471 7.35 -14.41 -0.18
C ALA A 471 7.65 -15.90 0.02
N ILE A 472 8.93 -16.25 0.06
CA ILE A 472 9.39 -17.64 0.25
C ILE A 472 9.68 -17.88 1.73
N GLY A 473 9.09 -18.92 2.29
CA GLY A 473 9.23 -19.29 3.70
C GLY A 473 10.69 -19.46 4.14
N GLY A 474 11.09 -18.75 5.20
CA GLY A 474 12.44 -18.75 5.76
C GLY A 474 13.49 -18.04 4.92
N LEU A 475 13.13 -17.41 3.79
CA LEU A 475 14.12 -16.86 2.85
C LEU A 475 13.95 -15.36 2.62
N ASP A 476 12.77 -14.91 2.20
CA ASP A 476 12.59 -13.51 1.80
C ASP A 476 11.22 -12.91 2.22
N GLY A 477 11.03 -11.64 1.87
CA GLY A 477 9.79 -10.90 2.05
C GLY A 477 9.24 -10.99 3.46
N THR A 478 7.91 -11.00 3.58
CA THR A 478 7.20 -11.07 4.86
C THR A 478 7.27 -12.46 5.53
N LEU A 479 7.83 -13.46 4.86
CA LEU A 479 8.03 -14.81 5.41
C LEU A 479 9.48 -15.12 5.80
N ARG A 480 10.40 -14.14 5.73
CA ARG A 480 11.82 -14.34 6.06
C ARG A 480 12.03 -14.97 7.45
N ALA A 481 11.25 -14.57 8.43
CA ALA A 481 11.33 -15.07 9.82
C ALA A 481 10.37 -16.23 10.11
N ARG A 482 9.57 -16.67 9.13
CA ARG A 482 8.60 -17.77 9.26
C ARG A 482 9.04 -18.96 8.41
N PHE A 483 8.65 -20.18 8.78
CA PHE A 483 8.99 -21.41 8.06
C PHE A 483 10.51 -21.65 7.89
N TYR A 484 11.32 -21.22 8.86
CA TYR A 484 12.78 -21.33 8.78
C TYR A 484 13.26 -22.78 8.57
N ALA A 485 12.55 -23.76 9.15
CA ALA A 485 12.83 -25.19 8.96
C ALA A 485 12.68 -25.64 7.49
N LEU A 486 11.89 -24.94 6.70
CA LEU A 486 11.65 -25.24 5.27
C LEU A 486 12.56 -24.46 4.32
N ARG A 487 13.50 -23.65 4.84
CA ARG A 487 14.36 -22.79 4.02
C ARG A 487 15.10 -23.58 2.92
N GLY A 488 15.59 -24.77 3.22
CA GLY A 488 16.29 -25.64 2.24
C GLY A 488 15.35 -26.23 1.18
N ARG A 489 14.08 -26.44 1.52
CA ARG A 489 13.06 -26.97 0.60
C ARG A 489 12.48 -25.89 -0.31
N ARG A 490 12.44 -24.63 0.13
CA ARG A 490 11.77 -23.51 -0.54
C ARG A 490 10.32 -23.85 -0.95
N SER A 491 9.64 -24.67 -0.12
CA SER A 491 8.37 -25.27 -0.49
C SER A 491 7.16 -24.36 -0.28
N VAL A 492 7.27 -23.28 0.51
CA VAL A 492 6.16 -22.38 0.84
C VAL A 492 6.37 -21.04 0.16
N HIS A 493 5.47 -20.69 -0.76
CA HIS A 493 5.41 -19.39 -1.44
C HIS A 493 4.07 -18.75 -1.11
N ALA A 494 4.05 -17.69 -0.28
CA ALA A 494 2.78 -17.15 0.18
C ALA A 494 2.77 -15.65 0.46
N LYS A 495 1.57 -15.09 0.43
CA LYS A 495 1.25 -13.72 0.82
C LYS A 495 0.65 -13.70 2.22
N THR A 496 1.18 -12.83 3.06
CA THR A 496 0.66 -12.56 4.40
C THR A 496 -0.35 -11.42 4.38
N GLY A 497 -1.26 -11.41 5.37
CA GLY A 497 -2.15 -10.29 5.66
C GLY A 497 -2.32 -10.12 7.17
N THR A 498 -2.30 -8.88 7.67
CA THR A 498 -2.52 -8.58 9.08
C THR A 498 -3.22 -7.22 9.22
N LEU A 499 -4.31 -7.19 9.98
CA LEU A 499 -4.98 -5.98 10.48
C LEU A 499 -5.37 -6.23 11.94
N ASN A 500 -5.83 -5.24 12.67
CA ASN A 500 -6.09 -5.32 14.11
C ASN A 500 -6.73 -6.65 14.60
N LYS A 501 -7.73 -7.18 13.91
CA LYS A 501 -8.39 -8.45 14.26
C LYS A 501 -8.41 -9.43 13.09
N VAL A 502 -7.47 -9.30 12.17
CA VAL A 502 -7.40 -10.13 10.97
C VAL A 502 -5.99 -10.68 10.81
N THR A 503 -5.90 -11.97 10.54
CA THR A 503 -4.65 -12.63 10.13
C THR A 503 -4.92 -13.52 8.94
N ALA A 504 -4.14 -13.38 7.87
CA ALA A 504 -4.32 -14.10 6.62
C ALA A 504 -3.00 -14.67 6.10
N LEU A 505 -3.07 -15.81 5.42
CA LEU A 505 -1.96 -16.42 4.70
C LEU A 505 -2.51 -17.24 3.54
N SER A 506 -2.12 -16.92 2.30
CA SER A 506 -2.54 -17.64 1.11
C SER A 506 -1.39 -17.79 0.13
N GLY A 507 -1.32 -18.95 -0.55
CA GLY A 507 -0.24 -19.23 -1.48
C GLY A 507 -0.15 -20.68 -1.85
N TYR A 508 1.07 -21.12 -2.16
CA TYR A 508 1.39 -22.47 -2.58
C TYR A 508 2.25 -23.21 -1.57
N VAL A 509 2.09 -24.54 -1.54
CA VAL A 509 3.07 -25.46 -0.95
C VAL A 509 3.45 -26.47 -2.02
N PHE A 510 4.73 -26.53 -2.34
CA PHE A 510 5.27 -27.43 -3.36
C PHE A 510 6.01 -28.62 -2.74
N GLY A 511 5.87 -29.79 -3.36
CA GLY A 511 6.71 -30.95 -3.14
C GLY A 511 8.10 -30.83 -3.78
N PRO A 512 8.92 -31.91 -3.73
CA PRO A 512 10.22 -31.93 -4.38
C PRO A 512 10.12 -31.57 -5.86
N GLU A 513 11.04 -30.71 -6.33
CA GLU A 513 11.13 -30.26 -7.72
C GLU A 513 9.81 -29.73 -8.34
N GLN A 514 8.88 -29.33 -7.46
CA GLN A 514 7.52 -28.90 -7.84
C GLN A 514 6.70 -29.97 -8.58
N GLU A 515 7.08 -31.25 -8.49
CA GLU A 515 6.33 -32.34 -9.11
C GLU A 515 4.90 -32.49 -8.58
N THR A 516 4.68 -32.07 -7.33
CA THR A 516 3.35 -31.95 -6.70
C THR A 516 3.19 -30.57 -6.10
N GLY A 517 1.98 -30.08 -5.99
CA GLY A 517 1.72 -28.79 -5.39
C GLY A 517 0.27 -28.59 -4.97
N VAL A 518 0.06 -27.79 -3.95
CA VAL A 518 -1.27 -27.38 -3.50
C VAL A 518 -1.34 -25.87 -3.35
N ALA A 519 -2.51 -25.30 -3.63
CA ALA A 519 -2.87 -23.94 -3.28
C ALA A 519 -3.63 -23.96 -1.94
N PHE A 520 -3.29 -23.05 -1.04
CA PHE A 520 -3.97 -22.93 0.25
C PHE A 520 -4.35 -21.48 0.56
N SER A 521 -5.39 -21.31 1.36
CA SER A 521 -5.77 -20.01 1.92
C SER A 521 -6.32 -20.19 3.32
N ILE A 522 -5.86 -19.37 4.25
CA ILE A 522 -6.24 -19.33 5.66
C ILE A 522 -6.56 -17.89 6.04
N LEU A 523 -7.81 -17.59 6.32
CA LEU A 523 -8.28 -16.28 6.75
C LEU A 523 -8.89 -16.43 8.15
N VAL A 524 -8.42 -15.61 9.10
CA VAL A 524 -8.97 -15.54 10.46
C VAL A 524 -9.38 -14.13 10.77
N SER A 525 -10.61 -13.94 11.23
CA SER A 525 -11.16 -12.65 11.67
C SER A 525 -11.64 -12.70 13.11
N GLY A 526 -11.70 -11.54 13.77
CA GLY A 526 -12.28 -11.38 15.11
C GLY A 526 -11.30 -11.56 16.27
N ILE A 527 -10.04 -11.94 16.03
CA ILE A 527 -9.06 -12.26 17.07
C ILE A 527 -7.81 -11.40 16.91
N SER A 528 -7.33 -10.78 18.00
CA SER A 528 -6.12 -9.94 18.03
C SER A 528 -4.84 -10.72 18.45
N ALA A 529 -4.94 -12.00 18.81
CA ALA A 529 -3.80 -12.83 19.20
C ALA A 529 -2.98 -13.30 17.99
N HIS A 530 -2.42 -12.35 17.22
CA HIS A 530 -1.75 -12.61 15.94
C HIS A 530 -0.61 -13.63 16.03
N SER A 531 0.18 -13.60 17.11
CA SER A 531 1.29 -14.53 17.30
C SER A 531 0.80 -15.98 17.39
N GLU A 532 -0.25 -16.23 18.18
CA GLU A 532 -0.82 -17.58 18.33
C GLU A 532 -1.49 -18.06 17.05
N ILE A 533 -2.19 -17.15 16.32
CA ILE A 533 -2.79 -17.48 15.03
C ILE A 533 -1.69 -17.87 14.05
N ARG A 534 -0.62 -17.08 13.95
CA ARG A 534 0.52 -17.36 13.04
C ARG A 534 1.15 -18.70 13.35
N GLN A 535 1.40 -19.04 14.63
CA GLN A 535 1.96 -20.33 15.03
C GLN A 535 1.09 -21.51 14.58
N ARG A 536 -0.24 -21.39 14.69
CA ARG A 536 -1.18 -22.44 14.28
C ARG A 536 -1.28 -22.55 12.75
N MET A 537 -1.28 -21.42 12.04
CA MET A 537 -1.19 -21.40 10.58
C MET A 537 0.11 -22.06 10.11
N ASP A 538 1.25 -21.71 10.74
CA ASP A 538 2.55 -22.26 10.38
C ASP A 538 2.60 -23.78 10.63
N ALA A 539 2.06 -24.24 11.76
CA ALA A 539 1.99 -25.67 12.05
C ALA A 539 1.14 -26.45 11.02
N LEU A 540 0.06 -25.84 10.52
CA LEU A 540 -0.79 -26.43 9.49
C LEU A 540 -0.05 -26.50 8.14
N VAL A 541 0.62 -25.42 7.73
CA VAL A 541 1.38 -25.36 6.47
C VAL A 541 2.63 -26.25 6.52
N LEU A 542 3.29 -26.37 7.67
CA LEU A 542 4.40 -27.30 7.89
C LEU A 542 3.95 -28.76 7.67
N GLU A 543 2.78 -29.16 8.23
CA GLU A 543 2.23 -30.51 8.02
C GLU A 543 1.94 -30.80 6.55
N ILE A 544 1.41 -29.80 5.83
CA ILE A 544 1.18 -29.92 4.39
C ILE A 544 2.53 -30.16 3.68
N SER A 545 3.55 -29.34 3.97
CA SER A 545 4.87 -29.46 3.35
C SER A 545 5.54 -30.80 3.69
N ASP A 546 5.51 -31.22 4.95
CA ASP A 546 6.12 -32.49 5.39
C ASP A 546 5.47 -33.68 4.71
N THR A 547 4.15 -33.66 4.54
CA THR A 547 3.41 -34.72 3.84
C THR A 547 3.74 -34.78 2.35
N LEU A 548 3.88 -33.61 1.67
CA LEU A 548 4.28 -33.56 0.26
C LEU A 548 5.73 -34.00 0.03
N TRP A 549 6.59 -33.85 1.04
CA TRP A 549 8.01 -34.23 0.99
C TRP A 549 8.29 -35.61 1.57
N ALA A 550 7.27 -36.32 2.11
CA ALA A 550 7.42 -37.68 2.58
C ALA A 550 7.79 -38.61 1.41
N PRO A 551 8.73 -39.54 1.60
CA PRO A 551 9.09 -40.48 0.53
C PRO A 551 7.84 -41.24 0.08
N HIS A 552 7.50 -41.17 -1.18
CA HIS A 552 6.41 -41.95 -1.75
C HIS A 552 6.89 -43.41 -1.91
N GLY A 553 6.44 -44.29 -1.01
CA GLY A 553 6.53 -45.74 -1.21
C GLY A 553 7.56 -46.48 -0.44
N SER A 554 7.19 -46.97 0.77
CA SER A 554 7.66 -48.27 1.27
C SER A 554 6.50 -49.13 1.82
N ALA A 555 5.38 -49.09 1.14
CA ALA A 555 4.26 -49.99 1.49
C ALA A 555 4.26 -51.31 0.69
N ALA A 556 5.39 -51.72 0.11
CA ALA A 556 5.47 -52.96 -0.71
C ALA A 556 6.56 -53.94 -0.32
N LEU A 557 7.16 -53.85 0.88
CA LEU A 557 8.19 -54.81 1.33
C LEU A 557 7.92 -55.44 2.72
N ALA A 558 6.70 -55.42 3.20
CA ALA A 558 6.32 -56.13 4.45
C ALA A 558 5.36 -57.31 4.22
N SER A 559 5.48 -58.00 3.07
CA SER A 559 4.84 -59.33 2.88
C SER A 559 5.68 -60.17 1.90
N ARG A 560 6.80 -60.69 2.41
CA ARG A 560 7.41 -61.98 1.98
C ARG A 560 8.00 -62.66 3.16
#